data_4ea78068f67785973c4bb9980e3ece9d
#
_entry.id   4ea78068f67785973c4bb9980e3ece9d
#
_cell.length_a   1.000
_cell.length_b   1.000
_cell.length_c   1.000
_cell.angle_alpha   90.00
_cell.angle_beta   90.00
_cell.angle_gamma   90.00
#
_symmetry.space_group_name_H-M   'P 1'
#
loop_
_entity.id
_entity.type
_entity.pdbx_description
1 polymer ?
#
loop_
_entity_poly.entity_id
_entity_poly.type
_entity_poly.pdbx_seq_one_letter_code
_entity_poly.pdbx_strand_id
1 'polypeptide(L)'
;DRYASRGLGDVYKRQPIIEYLNSNIVLLRWLISEGYGDARTLERRAQKMEEWIKNPVLLKPDKNAKYAEVIEINLDEITEPLLACPNDPDDIKTLSEIGEEKIDEVFIGSCMTNIGHFRAAGKLLENTSKLPTRLWISPPTKMDKFQLEEEGFYKIYENAGVRTEIPGCSLCMGNQARVEPNSTVVST
;
A
#
# COMPACT_ATOMS: atom_id res chain seq x y z
N ASP A 1 -12.69 -0.63 18.79
CA ASP A 1 -11.40 0.03 19.09
C ASP A 1 -10.65 0.35 17.81
N ARG A 2 -10.78 1.62 17.35
CA ARG A 2 -10.17 2.10 16.10
C ARG A 2 -9.09 3.16 16.33
N TYR A 3 -8.43 3.12 17.46
CA TYR A 3 -7.32 4.03 17.73
C TYR A 3 -6.02 3.44 17.21
N ALA A 4 -5.34 4.17 16.33
CA ALA A 4 -3.97 3.86 15.92
C ALA A 4 -3.02 4.85 16.58
N SER A 5 -2.24 4.42 17.57
CA SER A 5 -1.16 5.25 18.08
C SER A 5 0.12 4.96 17.30
N ARG A 6 0.71 5.98 16.71
CA ARG A 6 2.05 5.95 16.13
C ARG A 6 3.00 6.65 17.08
N GLY A 7 3.19 6.10 18.26
CA GLY A 7 4.28 6.49 19.14
C GLY A 7 5.34 5.41 19.14
N LEU A 8 6.57 5.75 19.40
CA LEU A 8 7.59 4.77 19.77
C LEU A 8 7.04 3.95 20.95
N GLY A 9 6.49 2.79 20.67
CA GLY A 9 6.22 1.80 21.67
C GLY A 9 4.79 1.35 21.91
N ASP A 10 3.77 1.88 21.26
CA ASP A 10 2.41 1.40 21.50
C ASP A 10 1.81 0.73 20.27
N VAL A 11 1.98 -0.58 20.22
CA VAL A 11 1.36 -1.40 19.19
C VAL A 11 0.09 -2.00 19.77
N TYR A 12 -1.01 -1.36 19.51
CA TYR A 12 -2.30 -1.68 20.09
C TYR A 12 -2.88 -3.02 19.67
N LYS A 13 -2.47 -3.59 18.55
CA LYS A 13 -3.07 -4.83 18.07
C LYS A 13 -2.01 -5.86 17.70
N ARG A 14 -1.95 -6.95 18.45
CA ARG A 14 -1.15 -8.13 18.08
C ARG A 14 -1.53 -8.64 16.69
N GLN A 15 -2.83 -8.58 16.36
CA GLN A 15 -3.35 -9.12 15.11
C GLN A 15 -2.74 -8.50 13.85
N PRO A 16 -2.66 -7.16 13.67
CA PRO A 16 -2.02 -6.57 12.49
C PRO A 16 -0.55 -6.93 12.35
N ILE A 17 0.18 -7.08 13.47
CA ILE A 17 1.59 -7.51 13.43
C ILE A 17 1.68 -8.97 13.00
N ILE A 18 0.83 -9.83 13.52
CA ILE A 18 0.78 -11.25 13.14
C ILE A 18 0.45 -11.39 11.65
N GLU A 19 -0.51 -10.63 11.15
CA GLU A 19 -0.88 -10.62 9.73
C GLU A 19 0.28 -10.12 8.85
N TYR A 20 0.95 -9.05 9.25
CA TYR A 20 2.14 -8.54 8.57
C TYR A 20 3.27 -9.57 8.55
N LEU A 21 3.56 -10.23 9.67
CA LEU A 21 4.59 -11.26 9.73
C LEU A 21 4.22 -12.49 8.89
N ASN A 22 2.96 -12.92 8.90
CA ASN A 22 2.49 -14.00 8.04
C ASN A 22 2.67 -13.67 6.55
N SER A 23 2.32 -12.46 6.13
CA SER A 23 2.53 -12.00 4.76
C SER A 23 4.02 -12.02 4.38
N ASN A 24 4.90 -11.59 5.30
CA ASN A 24 6.34 -11.65 5.06
C ASN A 24 6.88 -13.08 4.98
N ILE A 25 6.38 -14.00 5.80
CA ILE A 25 6.75 -15.42 5.73
C ILE A 25 6.40 -16.00 4.35
N VAL A 26 5.19 -15.71 3.87
CA VAL A 26 4.76 -16.11 2.52
C VAL A 26 5.68 -15.54 1.46
N LEU A 27 5.98 -14.24 1.53
CA LEU A 27 6.88 -13.57 0.59
C LEU A 27 8.27 -14.20 0.59
N LEU A 28 8.88 -14.42 1.75
CA LEU A 28 10.22 -15.00 1.85
C LEU A 28 10.29 -16.40 1.23
N ARG A 29 9.28 -17.24 1.49
CA ARG A 29 9.21 -18.59 0.91
C ARG A 29 8.92 -18.58 -0.57
N TRP A 30 8.09 -17.65 -1.05
CA TRP A 30 7.88 -17.45 -2.48
C TRP A 30 9.18 -17.03 -3.17
N LEU A 31 9.97 -16.09 -2.61
CA LEU A 31 11.27 -15.71 -3.14
C LEU A 31 12.23 -16.90 -3.23
N ILE A 32 12.20 -17.81 -2.24
CA ILE A 32 13.00 -19.04 -2.28
C ILE A 32 12.56 -19.94 -3.45
N SER A 33 11.26 -20.11 -3.66
CA SER A 33 10.73 -20.93 -4.76
C SER A 33 11.06 -20.36 -6.14
N GLU A 34 11.18 -19.02 -6.24
CA GLU A 34 11.60 -18.33 -7.47
C GLU A 34 13.14 -18.36 -7.69
N GLY A 35 13.87 -19.06 -6.84
CA GLY A 35 15.32 -19.18 -6.97
C GLY A 35 16.10 -17.94 -6.55
N TYR A 36 15.50 -17.07 -5.72
CA TYR A 36 16.21 -15.91 -5.19
C TYR A 36 17.39 -16.35 -4.34
N GLY A 37 18.55 -15.68 -4.53
CA GLY A 37 19.79 -16.00 -3.81
C GLY A 37 19.64 -15.92 -2.29
N ASP A 38 20.50 -16.65 -1.57
CA ASP A 38 20.53 -16.70 -0.11
C ASP A 38 19.24 -17.30 0.55
N ALA A 39 18.73 -18.36 -0.05
CA ALA A 39 17.57 -19.11 0.46
C ALA A 39 17.71 -19.47 1.95
N ARG A 40 18.92 -19.77 2.43
CA ARG A 40 19.18 -20.10 3.84
C ARG A 40 18.85 -18.96 4.79
N THR A 41 19.21 -17.71 4.45
CA THR A 41 18.89 -16.53 5.26
C THR A 41 17.40 -16.22 5.21
N LEU A 42 16.78 -16.35 4.04
CA LEU A 42 15.34 -16.11 3.90
C LEU A 42 14.54 -17.11 4.76
N GLU A 43 14.85 -18.39 4.70
CA GLU A 43 14.18 -19.41 5.52
C GLU A 43 14.42 -19.19 7.02
N ARG A 44 15.64 -18.86 7.44
CA ARG A 44 15.93 -18.53 8.85
C ARG A 44 15.09 -17.34 9.34
N ARG A 45 14.89 -16.31 8.49
CA ARG A 45 14.02 -15.16 8.83
C ARG A 45 12.57 -15.59 8.95
N ALA A 46 12.08 -16.40 8.04
CA ALA A 46 10.71 -16.93 8.10
C ALA A 46 10.47 -17.73 9.37
N GLN A 47 11.39 -18.63 9.74
CA GLN A 47 11.34 -19.42 10.96
C GLN A 47 11.34 -18.54 12.23
N LYS A 48 12.16 -17.47 12.27
CA LYS A 48 12.15 -16.53 13.39
C LYS A 48 10.84 -15.77 13.55
N MET A 49 10.20 -15.41 12.45
CA MET A 49 8.87 -14.81 12.47
C MET A 49 7.82 -15.81 12.99
N GLU A 50 7.86 -17.07 12.55
CA GLU A 50 6.98 -18.14 13.06
C GLU A 50 7.17 -18.40 14.54
N GLU A 51 8.42 -18.44 15.02
CA GLU A 51 8.74 -18.57 16.45
C GLU A 51 8.11 -17.43 17.26
N TRP A 52 8.25 -16.19 16.79
CA TRP A 52 7.68 -15.03 17.46
C TRP A 52 6.15 -15.05 17.46
N ILE A 53 5.50 -15.46 16.35
CA ILE A 53 4.03 -15.56 16.25
C ILE A 53 3.46 -16.55 17.27
N LYS A 54 4.18 -17.63 17.60
CA LYS A 54 3.73 -18.63 18.59
C LYS A 54 3.61 -18.03 20.00
N ASN A 55 4.45 -17.05 20.34
CA ASN A 55 4.41 -16.36 21.63
C ASN A 55 4.75 -14.88 21.47
N PRO A 56 3.83 -14.09 20.91
CA PRO A 56 4.10 -12.71 20.54
C PRO A 56 4.29 -11.83 21.77
N VAL A 57 5.45 -11.19 21.85
CA VAL A 57 5.80 -10.19 22.86
C VAL A 57 5.91 -8.83 22.16
N LEU A 58 5.04 -7.91 22.54
CA LEU A 58 5.05 -6.54 22.04
C LEU A 58 5.97 -5.67 22.89
N LEU A 59 6.69 -4.78 22.21
CA LEU A 59 7.40 -3.70 22.91
C LEU A 59 6.38 -2.78 23.56
N LYS A 60 6.67 -2.38 24.79
CA LYS A 60 5.88 -1.43 25.56
C LYS A 60 6.77 -0.30 26.01
N PRO A 61 6.24 0.92 26.09
CA PRO A 61 7.01 2.01 26.69
C PRO A 61 7.29 1.73 28.17
N ASP A 62 8.36 2.30 28.68
CA ASP A 62 8.64 2.26 30.12
C ASP A 62 7.52 2.91 30.91
N LYS A 63 7.23 2.39 32.09
CA LYS A 63 6.13 2.90 32.94
C LYS A 63 6.23 4.40 33.25
N ASN A 64 7.45 4.94 33.22
CA ASN A 64 7.76 6.33 33.52
C ASN A 64 8.19 7.11 32.28
N ALA A 65 7.90 6.62 31.08
CA ALA A 65 8.19 7.34 29.84
C ALA A 65 7.52 8.71 29.85
N LYS A 66 8.31 9.76 29.60
CA LYS A 66 7.82 11.12 29.46
C LYS A 66 7.78 11.47 27.97
N TYR A 67 6.63 11.89 27.52
CA TYR A 67 6.43 12.36 26.14
C TYR A 67 6.41 13.87 26.10
N ALA A 68 6.95 14.47 25.04
CA ALA A 68 6.88 15.90 24.82
C ALA A 68 5.41 16.34 24.58
N GLU A 69 4.66 15.50 23.88
CA GLU A 69 3.25 15.71 23.56
C GLU A 69 2.56 14.37 23.32
N VAL A 70 1.27 14.31 23.58
CA VAL A 70 0.40 13.18 23.22
C VAL A 70 -0.69 13.69 22.29
N ILE A 71 -0.71 13.17 21.07
CA ILE A 71 -1.69 13.53 20.04
C ILE A 71 -2.64 12.35 19.88
N GLU A 72 -3.93 12.60 20.08
CA GLU A 72 -4.98 11.62 19.85
C GLU A 72 -5.74 11.98 18.56
N ILE A 73 -5.83 11.01 17.65
CA ILE A 73 -6.56 11.15 16.39
C ILE A 73 -7.65 10.09 16.37
N ASN A 74 -8.89 10.54 16.36
CA ASN A 74 -10.03 9.66 16.21
C ASN A 74 -10.27 9.36 14.72
N LEU A 75 -9.94 8.15 14.29
CA LEU A 75 -10.09 7.75 12.89
C LEU A 75 -11.54 7.68 12.41
N ASP A 76 -12.51 7.59 13.32
CA ASP A 76 -13.94 7.59 12.96
C ASP A 76 -14.43 8.98 12.52
N GLU A 77 -13.67 10.03 12.79
CA GLU A 77 -13.94 11.40 12.33
C GLU A 77 -13.44 11.65 10.90
N ILE A 78 -12.60 10.75 10.36
CA ILE A 78 -12.12 10.82 8.98
C ILE A 78 -13.13 10.08 8.11
N THR A 79 -14.10 10.80 7.56
CA THR A 79 -15.25 10.24 6.84
C THR A 79 -15.12 10.25 5.33
N GLU A 80 -14.10 10.94 4.79
CA GLU A 80 -13.83 11.02 3.36
C GLU A 80 -12.31 10.99 3.08
N PRO A 81 -11.90 10.73 1.82
CA PRO A 81 -10.49 10.75 1.44
C PRO A 81 -9.83 12.11 1.70
N LEU A 82 -8.61 12.06 2.18
CA LEU A 82 -7.73 13.21 2.34
C LEU A 82 -6.69 13.22 1.21
N LEU A 83 -6.50 14.36 0.59
CA LEU A 83 -5.56 14.55 -0.51
C LEU A 83 -4.57 15.65 -0.16
N ALA A 84 -3.30 15.40 -0.42
CA ALA A 84 -2.26 16.42 -0.38
C ALA A 84 -2.29 17.21 -1.70
N CYS A 85 -2.37 18.51 -1.63
CA CYS A 85 -2.36 19.38 -2.80
C CYS A 85 -0.97 19.43 -3.46
N PRO A 86 -0.87 19.77 -4.74
CA PRO A 86 0.39 19.75 -5.47
C PRO A 86 1.48 20.60 -4.79
N ASN A 87 2.68 20.04 -4.70
CA ASN A 87 3.90 20.64 -4.22
C ASN A 87 3.93 21.05 -2.73
N ASP A 88 2.88 20.78 -1.97
CA ASP A 88 2.84 21.03 -0.53
C ASP A 88 2.20 19.85 0.21
N PRO A 89 2.99 19.00 0.89
CA PRO A 89 2.46 17.86 1.63
C PRO A 89 1.68 18.26 2.89
N ASP A 90 1.78 19.51 3.33
CA ASP A 90 1.07 20.04 4.49
C ASP A 90 -0.28 20.69 4.09
N ASP A 91 -0.49 21.00 2.80
CA ASP A 91 -1.78 21.45 2.26
C ASP A 91 -2.70 20.25 2.02
N ILE A 92 -3.31 19.76 3.09
CA ILE A 92 -4.22 18.62 3.07
C ILE A 92 -5.65 19.12 2.98
N LYS A 93 -6.40 18.59 2.01
CA LYS A 93 -7.82 18.86 1.81
C LYS A 93 -8.61 17.57 1.74
N THR A 94 -9.86 17.65 2.14
CA THR A 94 -10.83 16.59 1.91
C THR A 94 -11.26 16.57 0.44
N LEU A 95 -11.78 15.44 -0.01
CA LEU A 95 -12.25 15.32 -1.39
C LEU A 95 -13.35 16.35 -1.71
N SER A 96 -14.23 16.62 -0.76
CA SER A 96 -15.30 17.62 -0.92
C SER A 96 -14.80 19.06 -0.99
N GLU A 97 -13.70 19.40 -0.32
CA GLU A 97 -13.07 20.73 -0.39
C GLU A 97 -12.35 21.00 -1.73
N ILE A 98 -11.83 19.95 -2.37
CA ILE A 98 -11.20 20.09 -3.69
C ILE A 98 -12.24 20.33 -4.77
N GLY A 99 -13.43 19.72 -4.62
CA GLY A 99 -14.50 19.87 -5.61
C GLY A 99 -14.21 19.14 -6.93
N GLU A 100 -14.72 19.71 -8.04
CA GLU A 100 -14.55 19.16 -9.38
C GLU A 100 -13.26 19.68 -10.02
N GLU A 101 -12.22 18.84 -10.02
CA GLU A 101 -10.97 19.11 -10.72
C GLU A 101 -10.83 18.17 -11.92
N LYS A 102 -10.33 18.75 -13.02
CA LYS A 102 -10.00 17.94 -14.20
C LYS A 102 -8.75 17.13 -13.97
N ILE A 103 -8.87 15.82 -13.93
CA ILE A 103 -7.75 14.89 -13.75
C ILE A 103 -7.32 14.35 -15.12
N ASP A 104 -6.06 14.52 -15.47
CA ASP A 104 -5.49 14.02 -16.72
C ASP A 104 -4.96 12.60 -16.59
N GLU A 105 -4.39 12.26 -15.44
CA GLU A 105 -3.82 10.94 -15.18
C GLU A 105 -4.09 10.49 -13.73
N VAL A 106 -4.22 9.19 -13.54
CA VAL A 106 -4.35 8.54 -12.24
C VAL A 106 -3.28 7.46 -12.11
N PHE A 107 -2.63 7.38 -10.96
CA PHE A 107 -1.63 6.37 -10.65
C PHE A 107 -1.98 5.63 -9.37
N ILE A 108 -2.11 4.30 -9.46
CA ILE A 108 -2.25 3.42 -8.29
C ILE A 108 -1.00 2.56 -8.21
N GLY A 109 -0.20 2.78 -7.19
CA GLY A 109 1.04 2.03 -7.06
C GLY A 109 1.98 2.58 -6.02
N SER A 110 3.12 2.07 -5.99
CA SER A 110 4.31 2.30 -5.18
C SER A 110 4.65 1.08 -4.32
N CYS A 111 5.89 1.03 -3.82
CA CYS A 111 6.34 -0.03 -2.91
C CYS A 111 5.61 -0.06 -1.56
N MET A 112 4.84 0.98 -1.23
CA MET A 112 4.06 1.09 0.02
C MET A 112 2.56 0.84 -0.19
N THR A 113 2.09 0.68 -1.42
CA THR A 113 0.67 0.46 -1.71
C THR A 113 0.30 -1.01 -1.45
N ASN A 114 -0.60 -1.25 -0.52
CA ASN A 114 -1.04 -2.60 -0.19
C ASN A 114 -1.84 -3.23 -1.33
N ILE A 115 -1.69 -4.54 -1.52
CA ILE A 115 -2.40 -5.33 -2.56
C ILE A 115 -3.93 -5.15 -2.50
N GLY A 116 -4.48 -4.86 -1.33
CA GLY A 116 -5.91 -4.58 -1.15
C GLY A 116 -6.41 -3.39 -1.96
N HIS A 117 -5.59 -2.36 -2.20
CA HIS A 117 -5.96 -1.21 -3.04
C HIS A 117 -6.13 -1.62 -4.50
N PHE A 118 -5.26 -2.50 -4.99
CA PHE A 118 -5.36 -3.04 -6.35
C PHE A 118 -6.61 -3.89 -6.50
N ARG A 119 -6.92 -4.76 -5.54
CA ARG A 119 -8.16 -5.56 -5.55
C ARG A 119 -9.40 -4.67 -5.53
N ALA A 120 -9.39 -3.61 -4.71
CA ALA A 120 -10.50 -2.65 -4.67
C ALA A 120 -10.67 -1.93 -6.00
N ALA A 121 -9.58 -1.43 -6.59
CA ALA A 121 -9.60 -0.83 -7.92
C ALA A 121 -10.12 -1.80 -8.99
N GLY A 122 -9.66 -3.05 -8.97
CA GLY A 122 -10.14 -4.09 -9.88
C GLY A 122 -11.64 -4.32 -9.79
N LYS A 123 -12.19 -4.41 -8.58
CA LYS A 123 -13.65 -4.55 -8.38
C LYS A 123 -14.45 -3.36 -8.92
N LEU A 124 -13.93 -2.13 -8.78
CA LEU A 124 -14.56 -0.95 -9.34
C LEU A 124 -14.54 -0.94 -10.88
N LEU A 125 -13.55 -1.60 -11.48
CA LEU A 125 -13.35 -1.66 -12.92
C LEU A 125 -13.99 -2.86 -13.63
N GLU A 126 -14.57 -3.82 -12.90
CA GLU A 126 -15.11 -5.08 -13.45
C GLU A 126 -16.03 -4.90 -14.66
N ASN A 127 -16.83 -3.85 -14.70
CA ASN A 127 -17.78 -3.57 -15.78
C ASN A 127 -17.38 -2.36 -16.64
N THR A 128 -16.12 -1.91 -16.54
CA THR A 128 -15.62 -0.75 -17.27
C THR A 128 -14.88 -1.20 -18.50
N SER A 129 -15.33 -0.74 -19.66
CA SER A 129 -14.67 -1.02 -20.96
C SER A 129 -13.78 0.11 -21.46
N LYS A 130 -13.92 1.31 -20.88
CA LYS A 130 -13.14 2.48 -21.25
C LYS A 130 -13.11 3.48 -20.11
N LEU A 131 -11.93 3.87 -19.71
CA LEU A 131 -11.72 4.92 -18.71
C LEU A 131 -11.72 6.31 -19.37
N PRO A 132 -12.31 7.33 -18.72
CA PRO A 132 -12.25 8.71 -19.20
C PRO A 132 -10.85 9.32 -19.06
N THR A 133 -10.04 8.77 -18.16
CA THR A 133 -8.72 9.28 -17.77
C THR A 133 -7.70 8.15 -17.86
N ARG A 134 -6.46 8.46 -18.18
CA ARG A 134 -5.38 7.48 -18.20
C ARG A 134 -5.13 6.96 -16.79
N LEU A 135 -5.23 5.66 -16.60
CA LEU A 135 -4.95 4.98 -15.32
C LEU A 135 -3.72 4.09 -15.46
N TRP A 136 -2.80 4.26 -14.53
CA TRP A 136 -1.60 3.44 -14.40
C TRP A 136 -1.68 2.60 -13.14
N ILE A 137 -1.26 1.35 -13.22
CA ILE A 137 -1.16 0.44 -12.08
C ILE A 137 0.24 -0.17 -12.03
N SER A 138 0.87 -0.08 -10.84
CA SER A 138 2.18 -0.69 -10.56
C SER A 138 2.17 -1.33 -9.17
N PRO A 139 2.05 -2.67 -9.07
CA PRO A 139 2.07 -3.36 -7.79
C PRO A 139 3.42 -3.20 -7.07
N PRO A 140 3.45 -3.35 -5.73
CA PRO A 140 4.67 -3.17 -4.95
C PRO A 140 5.72 -4.25 -5.23
N THR A 141 5.31 -5.50 -5.43
CA THR A 141 6.21 -6.63 -5.61
C THR A 141 5.78 -7.55 -6.76
N LYS A 142 6.72 -8.38 -7.23
CA LYS A 142 6.41 -9.45 -8.19
C LYS A 142 5.41 -10.46 -7.63
N MET A 143 5.44 -10.71 -6.32
CA MET A 143 4.50 -11.60 -5.67
C MET A 143 3.08 -11.02 -5.72
N ASP A 144 2.90 -9.73 -5.42
CA ASP A 144 1.59 -9.08 -5.53
C ASP A 144 1.06 -9.12 -6.97
N LYS A 145 1.93 -8.85 -7.94
CA LYS A 145 1.59 -8.99 -9.36
C LYS A 145 1.09 -10.39 -9.66
N PHE A 146 1.85 -11.41 -9.28
CA PHE A 146 1.49 -12.81 -9.50
C PHE A 146 0.13 -13.16 -8.86
N GLN A 147 -0.10 -12.74 -7.61
CA GLN A 147 -1.40 -12.97 -6.95
C GLN A 147 -2.55 -12.28 -7.68
N LEU A 148 -2.38 -11.04 -8.12
CA LEU A 148 -3.40 -10.31 -8.87
C LEU A 148 -3.68 -10.93 -10.24
N GLU A 149 -2.66 -11.52 -10.90
CA GLU A 149 -2.82 -12.29 -12.14
C GLU A 149 -3.62 -13.57 -11.90
N GLU A 150 -3.29 -14.35 -10.87
CA GLU A 150 -4.00 -15.58 -10.48
C GLU A 150 -5.46 -15.30 -10.08
N GLU A 151 -5.70 -14.18 -9.42
CA GLU A 151 -7.05 -13.74 -9.04
C GLU A 151 -7.85 -13.14 -10.22
N GLY A 152 -7.23 -12.98 -11.39
CA GLY A 152 -7.87 -12.47 -12.61
C GLY A 152 -7.98 -10.95 -12.73
N PHE A 153 -7.43 -10.17 -11.77
CA PHE A 153 -7.52 -8.71 -11.80
C PHE A 153 -6.78 -8.09 -12.99
N TYR A 154 -5.67 -8.67 -13.43
CA TYR A 154 -4.94 -8.16 -14.60
C TYR A 154 -5.78 -8.19 -15.87
N LYS A 155 -6.64 -9.19 -16.04
CA LYS A 155 -7.58 -9.25 -17.16
C LYS A 155 -8.65 -8.16 -17.07
N ILE A 156 -9.10 -7.82 -15.86
CA ILE A 156 -10.04 -6.72 -15.64
C ILE A 156 -9.38 -5.39 -16.01
N TYR A 157 -8.13 -5.17 -15.58
CA TYR A 157 -7.36 -3.98 -15.91
C TYR A 157 -7.17 -3.82 -17.42
N GLU A 158 -6.79 -4.90 -18.10
CA GLU A 158 -6.63 -4.91 -19.57
C GLU A 158 -7.91 -4.55 -20.28
N ASN A 159 -9.04 -5.14 -19.88
CA ASN A 159 -10.35 -4.84 -20.45
C ASN A 159 -10.77 -3.39 -20.24
N ALA A 160 -10.44 -2.79 -19.12
CA ALA A 160 -10.70 -1.40 -18.79
C ALA A 160 -9.72 -0.42 -19.49
N GLY A 161 -8.69 -0.91 -20.17
CA GLY A 161 -7.66 -0.07 -20.81
C GLY A 161 -6.65 0.53 -19.83
N VAL A 162 -6.45 -0.10 -18.69
CA VAL A 162 -5.46 0.32 -17.68
C VAL A 162 -4.06 -0.03 -18.18
N ARG A 163 -3.13 0.88 -18.02
CA ARG A 163 -1.71 0.62 -18.24
C ARG A 163 -1.09 0.00 -16.99
N THR A 164 -0.56 -1.20 -17.11
CA THR A 164 0.16 -1.89 -16.05
C THR A 164 1.67 -1.73 -16.22
N GLU A 165 2.37 -1.48 -15.13
CA GLU A 165 3.81 -1.29 -15.11
C GLU A 165 4.51 -2.38 -14.30
N ILE A 166 5.83 -2.44 -14.43
CA ILE A 166 6.69 -3.36 -13.67
C ILE A 166 6.54 -3.05 -12.17
N PRO A 167 6.40 -4.07 -11.31
CA PRO A 167 6.33 -3.88 -9.87
C PRO A 167 7.48 -3.05 -9.30
N GLY A 168 7.17 -2.16 -8.35
CA GLY A 168 8.15 -1.35 -7.63
C GLY A 168 7.90 0.15 -7.67
N CYS A 169 8.99 0.91 -7.68
CA CYS A 169 8.99 2.38 -7.59
C CYS A 169 8.79 3.08 -8.95
N SER A 170 7.71 2.81 -9.64
CA SER A 170 7.49 3.26 -11.00
C SER A 170 7.42 4.80 -11.14
N LEU A 171 6.31 5.41 -10.74
CA LEU A 171 6.11 6.87 -10.82
C LEU A 171 7.00 7.63 -9.84
N CYS A 172 7.15 7.14 -8.61
CA CYS A 172 7.92 7.80 -7.56
C CYS A 172 9.37 8.10 -7.96
N MET A 173 9.95 7.26 -8.80
CA MET A 173 11.30 7.42 -9.33
C MET A 173 11.33 8.09 -10.71
N GLY A 174 10.18 8.26 -11.35
CA GLY A 174 10.08 8.80 -12.70
C GLY A 174 10.81 7.98 -13.77
N ASN A 175 11.04 6.69 -13.52
CA ASN A 175 11.84 5.84 -14.41
C ASN A 175 10.99 5.00 -15.37
N GLN A 176 9.80 4.60 -15.00
CA GLN A 176 8.93 3.75 -15.81
C GLN A 176 7.62 4.47 -16.18
N ALA A 177 6.87 4.94 -15.20
CA ALA A 177 5.71 5.79 -15.40
C ALA A 177 6.15 7.26 -15.39
N ARG A 178 5.95 7.95 -16.50
CA ARG A 178 6.19 9.39 -16.63
C ARG A 178 4.88 10.04 -17.06
N VAL A 179 4.48 11.04 -16.30
CA VAL A 179 3.29 11.84 -16.61
C VAL A 179 3.63 12.89 -17.65
N GLU A 180 2.63 13.32 -18.40
CA GLU A 180 2.80 14.38 -19.37
C GLU A 180 3.10 15.73 -18.66
N PRO A 181 3.89 16.60 -19.29
CA PRO A 181 4.12 17.94 -18.73
C PRO A 181 2.81 18.70 -18.53
N ASN A 182 2.71 19.37 -17.38
CA ASN A 182 1.54 20.17 -16.98
C ASN A 182 0.23 19.36 -16.82
N SER A 183 0.30 18.04 -16.65
CA SER A 183 -0.87 17.22 -16.33
C SER A 183 -1.20 17.25 -14.85
N THR A 184 -2.50 17.23 -14.53
CA THR A 184 -2.99 17.03 -13.16
C THR A 184 -3.10 15.53 -12.89
N VAL A 185 -2.39 15.07 -11.86
CA VAL A 185 -2.27 13.65 -11.51
C VAL A 185 -2.78 13.39 -10.11
N VAL A 186 -3.62 12.36 -9.96
CA VAL A 186 -3.96 11.81 -8.65
C VAL A 186 -3.20 10.51 -8.45
N SER A 187 -2.54 10.37 -7.32
CA SER A 187 -1.77 9.16 -7.00
C SER A 187 -2.00 8.66 -5.58
N THR A 188 -1.81 7.36 -5.39
CA THR A 188 -1.76 6.73 -4.05
C THR A 188 -0.42 6.95 -3.40
#